data_7f62d74b91e335723ebae6c5ebc09f5e
#
_entry.id   7f62d74b91e335723ebae6c5ebc09f5e
#
_cell.length_a   1.000
_cell.length_b   1.000
_cell.length_c   1.000
_cell.angle_alpha   90.00
_cell.angle_beta   90.00
_cell.angle_gamma   90.00
#
_symmetry.space_group_name_H-M   'P 1'
#
loop_
_entity.id
_entity.type
_entity.pdbx_description
1 polymer ?
#
loop_
_entity_poly.entity_id
_entity_poly.type
_entity_poly.pdbx_seq_one_letter_code
_entity_poly.pdbx_strand_id
1 'polypeptide(L)'
;MRSKILSTLVMSFAAMLFGSHEVRAEHRVTIDTLTQLVAAFNAHDLDAVMSFFADDCELMMPRGPDPWGQRYVGKAPVRKGLATRFEGIPDVHYGEVHNWVSGNHGVSQWTLTGTTKDGKKIMVRGCDLLEFRHGKIIRKDSYWKIVEPTK
;
A
#
# COMPACT_ATOMS: atom_id res chain seq x y z
N MET A 1 75.43 5.97 -32.35
CA MET A 1 75.52 4.89 -31.40
C MET A 1 74.46 5.08 -30.30
N ARG A 2 73.69 4.03 -30.08
CA ARG A 2 72.77 3.76 -28.93
C ARG A 2 71.41 4.48 -28.88
N SER A 3 70.47 3.72 -29.38
CA SER A 3 69.03 3.65 -29.15
C SER A 3 68.67 3.80 -27.68
N LYS A 4 67.62 4.58 -27.37
CA LYS A 4 66.84 4.44 -26.14
C LYS A 4 65.38 4.23 -26.47
N ILE A 5 64.91 3.10 -26.00
CA ILE A 5 63.60 2.52 -26.16
C ILE A 5 62.62 3.37 -25.35
N LEU A 6 61.55 3.78 -25.99
CA LEU A 6 60.41 4.45 -25.37
C LEU A 6 59.40 3.38 -24.95
N SER A 7 59.25 3.19 -23.67
CA SER A 7 58.28 2.23 -23.07
C SER A 7 56.91 2.88 -22.96
N THR A 8 55.98 2.40 -23.75
CA THR A 8 54.58 2.87 -23.77
C THR A 8 53.82 2.22 -22.63
N LEU A 9 53.35 3.06 -21.70
CA LEU A 9 52.48 2.65 -20.62
C LEU A 9 51.05 2.56 -21.13
N VAL A 10 50.51 1.34 -21.24
CA VAL A 10 49.12 1.08 -21.51
C VAL A 10 48.38 1.10 -20.16
N MET A 11 47.65 2.17 -19.86
CA MET A 11 46.73 2.22 -18.78
C MET A 11 45.40 1.58 -19.18
N SER A 12 45.11 0.43 -18.59
CA SER A 12 43.81 -0.23 -18.67
C SER A 12 42.72 0.61 -18.04
N PHE A 13 41.76 1.02 -18.87
CA PHE A 13 40.51 1.62 -18.45
C PHE A 13 39.47 0.47 -18.32
N ALA A 14 39.37 -0.11 -17.14
CA ALA A 14 38.37 -1.12 -16.80
C ALA A 14 37.85 -0.86 -15.39
N ALA A 15 36.94 0.08 -15.24
CA ALA A 15 36.06 0.15 -14.09
C ALA A 15 34.91 1.09 -14.42
N MET A 16 33.71 0.58 -14.45
CA MET A 16 32.42 1.19 -14.10
C MET A 16 31.29 0.64 -14.96
N LEU A 17 30.86 -0.56 -14.66
CA LEU A 17 29.52 -1.06 -15.03
C LEU A 17 28.96 -1.97 -13.92
N PHE A 18 28.98 -1.49 -12.66
CA PHE A 18 28.24 -2.14 -11.59
C PHE A 18 27.56 -1.05 -10.75
N GLY A 19 26.35 -0.67 -11.10
CA GLY A 19 25.67 0.37 -10.35
C GLY A 19 24.20 0.60 -10.66
N SER A 20 23.53 -0.29 -11.40
CA SER A 20 22.14 0.00 -11.80
C SER A 20 21.10 -1.08 -11.52
N HIS A 21 21.44 -2.19 -10.85
CA HIS A 21 20.47 -3.26 -10.61
C HIS A 21 19.89 -3.32 -9.19
N GLU A 22 20.49 -2.73 -8.19
CA GLU A 22 19.95 -2.82 -6.81
C GLU A 22 18.83 -1.82 -6.49
N VAL A 23 18.81 -0.65 -7.11
CA VAL A 23 17.81 0.39 -6.83
C VAL A 23 16.39 0.01 -7.31
N ARG A 24 16.27 -0.97 -8.22
CA ARG A 24 14.97 -1.37 -8.79
C ARG A 24 14.22 -2.41 -7.98
N ALA A 25 14.89 -3.13 -7.07
CA ALA A 25 14.26 -4.14 -6.21
C ALA A 25 13.55 -3.53 -5.00
N GLU A 26 14.04 -2.39 -4.50
CA GLU A 26 13.58 -1.76 -3.26
C GLU A 26 12.19 -1.10 -3.36
N HIS A 27 11.66 -0.91 -4.57
CA HIS A 27 10.36 -0.24 -4.78
C HIS A 27 9.29 -1.15 -5.40
N ARG A 28 9.56 -2.45 -5.53
CA ARG A 28 8.61 -3.38 -6.13
C ARG A 28 7.53 -3.76 -5.13
N VAL A 29 6.28 -3.51 -5.49
CA VAL A 29 5.11 -4.00 -4.75
C VAL A 29 4.97 -5.51 -4.92
N THR A 30 4.71 -6.22 -3.84
CA THR A 30 4.55 -7.67 -3.79
C THR A 30 3.29 -8.06 -3.02
N ILE A 31 2.89 -9.32 -3.09
CA ILE A 31 1.81 -9.86 -2.25
C ILE A 31 2.15 -9.68 -0.76
N ASP A 32 3.42 -9.82 -0.39
CA ASP A 32 3.87 -9.60 0.99
C ASP A 32 3.66 -8.15 1.45
N THR A 33 3.85 -7.16 0.56
CA THR A 33 3.53 -5.75 0.83
C THR A 33 2.06 -5.59 1.27
N LEU A 34 1.12 -6.23 0.56
CA LEU A 34 -0.29 -6.16 0.88
C LEU A 34 -0.62 -6.95 2.16
N THR A 35 0.05 -8.07 2.37
CA THR A 35 -0.11 -8.88 3.59
C THR A 35 0.34 -8.11 4.83
N GLN A 36 1.47 -7.40 4.76
CA GLN A 36 1.96 -6.55 5.84
C GLN A 36 1.03 -5.34 6.10
N LEU A 37 0.48 -4.75 5.03
CA LEU A 37 -0.52 -3.68 5.16
C LEU A 37 -1.76 -4.17 5.93
N VAL A 38 -2.31 -5.34 5.59
CA VAL A 38 -3.45 -5.91 6.30
C VAL A 38 -3.09 -6.25 7.75
N ALA A 39 -1.89 -6.77 8.01
CA ALA A 39 -1.40 -7.02 9.35
C ALA A 39 -1.35 -5.75 10.20
N ALA A 40 -0.89 -4.62 9.63
CA ALA A 40 -0.91 -3.32 10.31
C ALA A 40 -2.35 -2.84 10.63
N PHE A 41 -3.30 -3.04 9.70
CA PHE A 41 -4.71 -2.77 9.98
C PHE A 41 -5.26 -3.63 11.12
N ASN A 42 -4.95 -4.93 11.14
CA ASN A 42 -5.40 -5.84 12.19
C ASN A 42 -4.71 -5.58 13.54
N ALA A 43 -3.51 -5.02 13.54
CA ALA A 43 -2.83 -4.54 14.74
C ALA A 43 -3.40 -3.20 15.25
N HIS A 44 -4.29 -2.55 14.50
CA HIS A 44 -4.80 -1.19 14.74
C HIS A 44 -3.68 -0.14 14.86
N ASP A 45 -2.53 -0.43 14.25
CA ASP A 45 -1.37 0.47 14.24
C ASP A 45 -1.47 1.45 13.06
N LEU A 46 -2.07 2.61 13.34
CA LEU A 46 -2.26 3.64 12.32
C LEU A 46 -0.94 4.22 11.80
N ASP A 47 0.12 4.24 12.59
CA ASP A 47 1.45 4.71 12.15
C ASP A 47 2.07 3.70 11.18
N ALA A 48 2.00 2.41 11.49
CA ALA A 48 2.42 1.35 10.59
C ALA A 48 1.61 1.38 9.29
N VAL A 49 0.27 1.51 9.35
CA VAL A 49 -0.59 1.65 8.16
C VAL A 49 -0.13 2.85 7.33
N MET A 50 0.05 4.03 7.93
CA MET A 50 0.45 5.25 7.22
C MET A 50 1.86 5.20 6.65
N SER A 51 2.71 4.30 7.14
CA SER A 51 4.05 4.07 6.56
C SER A 51 4.01 3.54 5.13
N PHE A 52 2.92 2.89 4.73
CA PHE A 52 2.70 2.41 3.35
C PHE A 52 2.27 3.51 2.38
N PHE A 53 1.79 4.66 2.86
CA PHE A 53 1.21 5.72 2.04
C PHE A 53 2.24 6.79 1.66
N ALA A 54 2.14 7.29 0.42
CA ALA A 54 2.86 8.47 -0.05
C ALA A 54 2.30 9.75 0.60
N ASP A 55 3.02 10.86 0.51
CA ASP A 55 2.57 12.13 1.09
C ASP A 55 1.41 12.77 0.31
N ASP A 56 1.35 12.51 -1.01
CA ASP A 56 0.28 12.97 -1.92
C ASP A 56 -0.77 11.89 -2.19
N CYS A 57 -0.98 10.98 -1.23
CA CYS A 57 -1.92 9.87 -1.36
C CYS A 57 -3.39 10.31 -1.33
N GLU A 58 -4.24 9.40 -1.81
CA GLU A 58 -5.68 9.54 -1.84
C GLU A 58 -6.36 8.30 -1.25
N LEU A 59 -7.43 8.53 -0.51
CA LEU A 59 -8.30 7.49 0.04
C LEU A 59 -9.74 7.75 -0.38
N MET A 60 -10.38 6.75 -0.98
CA MET A 60 -11.81 6.71 -1.22
C MET A 60 -12.44 5.65 -0.31
N MET A 61 -13.39 6.09 0.52
CA MET A 61 -14.09 5.21 1.45
C MET A 61 -15.25 4.52 0.73
N PRO A 62 -15.67 3.31 1.18
CA PRO A 62 -16.74 2.58 0.51
C PRO A 62 -18.13 3.19 0.68
N ARG A 63 -18.23 4.27 1.44
CA ARG A 63 -19.44 5.07 1.67
C ARG A 63 -19.09 6.55 1.71
N GLY A 64 -20.01 7.38 1.27
CA GLY A 64 -19.88 8.83 1.29
C GLY A 64 -20.98 9.50 0.48
N PRO A 65 -20.91 10.83 0.32
CA PRO A 65 -21.92 11.60 -0.38
C PRO A 65 -21.84 11.45 -1.91
N ASP A 66 -20.71 11.00 -2.44
CA ASP A 66 -20.42 10.94 -3.87
C ASP A 66 -20.37 9.48 -4.38
N PRO A 67 -20.45 9.25 -5.70
CA PRO A 67 -20.34 7.90 -6.28
C PRO A 67 -19.05 7.16 -5.94
N TRP A 68 -17.98 7.86 -5.64
CA TRP A 68 -16.67 7.32 -5.16
C TRP A 68 -16.53 7.32 -3.65
N GLY A 69 -17.61 7.51 -2.92
CA GLY A 69 -17.61 7.55 -1.46
C GLY A 69 -17.03 8.85 -0.87
N GLN A 70 -16.66 8.82 0.40
CA GLN A 70 -15.94 9.93 1.04
C GLN A 70 -14.48 9.91 0.61
N ARG A 71 -14.01 11.00 0.03
CA ARG A 71 -12.65 11.17 -0.47
C ARG A 71 -11.80 12.00 0.48
N TYR A 72 -10.55 11.55 0.66
CA TYR A 72 -9.50 12.26 1.41
C TYR A 72 -8.27 12.37 0.51
N VAL A 73 -7.63 13.54 0.46
CA VAL A 73 -6.45 13.81 -0.37
C VAL A 73 -5.33 14.38 0.47
N GLY A 74 -4.13 13.79 0.35
CA GLY A 74 -2.94 14.10 1.13
C GLY A 74 -2.85 13.26 2.41
N LYS A 75 -1.61 13.07 2.91
CA LYS A 75 -1.31 12.11 3.98
C LYS A 75 -2.05 12.40 5.29
N ALA A 76 -2.15 13.66 5.72
CA ALA A 76 -2.82 14.00 6.97
C ALA A 76 -4.36 13.80 6.89
N PRO A 77 -5.08 14.24 5.84
CA PRO A 77 -6.48 13.90 5.65
C PRO A 77 -6.73 12.39 5.52
N VAL A 78 -5.89 11.65 4.77
CA VAL A 78 -5.98 10.19 4.63
C VAL A 78 -5.83 9.51 5.99
N ARG A 79 -4.84 9.91 6.80
CA ARG A 79 -4.70 9.43 8.18
C ARG A 79 -5.97 9.64 9.00
N LYS A 80 -6.57 10.82 8.93
CA LYS A 80 -7.83 11.12 9.60
C LYS A 80 -8.96 10.20 9.12
N GLY A 81 -9.09 10.00 7.80
CA GLY A 81 -10.08 9.10 7.22
C GLY A 81 -9.91 7.66 7.70
N LEU A 82 -8.67 7.15 7.75
CA LEU A 82 -8.38 5.80 8.25
C LEU A 82 -8.64 5.66 9.75
N ALA A 83 -8.34 6.70 10.56
CA ALA A 83 -8.62 6.69 12.00
C ALA A 83 -10.12 6.50 12.28
N THR A 84 -11.02 7.07 11.46
CA THR A 84 -12.47 6.89 11.63
C THR A 84 -12.91 5.43 11.54
N ARG A 85 -12.15 4.57 10.86
CA ARG A 85 -12.41 3.12 10.80
C ARG A 85 -12.25 2.49 12.18
N PHE A 86 -11.11 2.74 12.84
CA PHE A 86 -10.83 2.21 14.17
C PHE A 86 -11.74 2.83 15.24
N GLU A 87 -12.06 4.11 15.09
CA GLU A 87 -13.02 4.78 15.97
C GLU A 87 -14.44 4.24 15.82
N GLY A 88 -14.89 3.96 14.59
CA GLY A 88 -16.24 3.48 14.30
C GLY A 88 -16.46 2.01 14.62
N ILE A 89 -15.42 1.18 14.50
CA ILE A 89 -15.43 -0.26 14.74
C ILE A 89 -14.16 -0.62 15.52
N PRO A 90 -14.15 -0.45 16.86
CA PRO A 90 -12.94 -0.59 17.67
C PRO A 90 -12.29 -1.97 17.65
N ASP A 91 -13.05 -3.01 17.34
CA ASP A 91 -12.62 -4.40 17.21
C ASP A 91 -12.55 -4.87 15.74
N VAL A 92 -12.38 -3.93 14.80
CA VAL A 92 -12.34 -4.26 13.37
C VAL A 92 -11.24 -5.27 13.06
N HIS A 93 -11.60 -6.31 12.30
CA HIS A 93 -10.67 -7.34 11.85
C HIS A 93 -10.91 -7.66 10.36
N TYR A 94 -9.82 -7.79 9.61
CA TYR A 94 -9.80 -8.19 8.21
C TYR A 94 -9.32 -9.64 8.12
N GLY A 95 -10.23 -10.56 7.85
CA GLY A 95 -9.99 -11.99 7.70
C GLY A 95 -10.19 -12.46 6.26
N GLU A 96 -9.95 -13.75 5.98
CA GLU A 96 -10.11 -14.39 4.66
C GLU A 96 -9.47 -13.57 3.53
N VAL A 97 -8.23 -13.14 3.76
CA VAL A 97 -7.53 -12.20 2.87
C VAL A 97 -6.99 -12.91 1.65
N HIS A 98 -7.30 -12.36 0.47
CA HIS A 98 -6.71 -12.75 -0.80
C HIS A 98 -6.11 -11.52 -1.47
N ASN A 99 -4.81 -11.59 -1.78
CA ASN A 99 -4.04 -10.49 -2.36
C ASN A 99 -3.58 -10.81 -3.77
N TRP A 100 -3.69 -9.84 -4.67
CA TRP A 100 -3.14 -9.88 -6.03
C TRP A 100 -2.33 -8.63 -6.31
N VAL A 101 -1.26 -8.78 -7.07
CA VAL A 101 -0.39 -7.67 -7.49
C VAL A 101 -0.06 -7.81 -8.98
N SER A 102 -0.18 -6.71 -9.70
CA SER A 102 0.24 -6.60 -11.09
C SER A 102 0.92 -5.23 -11.31
N GLY A 103 2.24 -5.24 -11.52
CA GLY A 103 3.01 -4.01 -11.64
C GLY A 103 2.85 -3.11 -10.41
N ASN A 104 2.35 -1.91 -10.63
CA ASN A 104 2.10 -0.91 -9.58
C ASN A 104 0.66 -0.93 -9.05
N HIS A 105 -0.09 -2.00 -9.27
CA HIS A 105 -1.46 -2.16 -8.79
C HIS A 105 -1.57 -3.37 -7.89
N GLY A 106 -2.38 -3.24 -6.85
CA GLY A 106 -2.72 -4.32 -5.94
C GLY A 106 -4.22 -4.38 -5.68
N VAL A 107 -4.71 -5.58 -5.42
CA VAL A 107 -6.06 -5.82 -4.91
C VAL A 107 -5.92 -6.63 -3.63
N SER A 108 -6.55 -6.16 -2.57
CA SER A 108 -6.69 -6.90 -1.32
C SER A 108 -8.17 -7.16 -1.08
N GLN A 109 -8.62 -8.40 -1.26
CA GLN A 109 -9.97 -8.84 -0.93
C GLN A 109 -9.98 -9.38 0.50
N TRP A 110 -11.03 -9.09 1.25
CA TRP A 110 -11.14 -9.45 2.66
C TRP A 110 -12.59 -9.61 3.11
N THR A 111 -12.77 -10.28 4.25
CA THR A 111 -14.00 -10.25 5.04
C THR A 111 -13.73 -9.39 6.28
N LEU A 112 -14.40 -8.25 6.39
CA LEU A 112 -14.33 -7.36 7.54
C LEU A 112 -15.39 -7.78 8.56
N THR A 113 -14.95 -7.97 9.80
CA THR A 113 -15.82 -8.21 10.96
C THR A 113 -15.56 -7.18 12.05
N GLY A 114 -16.49 -7.00 12.95
CA GLY A 114 -16.34 -6.14 14.12
C GLY A 114 -17.67 -5.72 14.71
N THR A 115 -17.61 -4.83 15.70
CA THR A 115 -18.76 -4.27 16.41
C THR A 115 -18.69 -2.76 16.34
N THR A 116 -19.74 -2.13 15.82
CA THR A 116 -19.84 -0.66 15.77
C THR A 116 -20.03 -0.08 17.17
N LYS A 117 -19.78 1.22 17.33
CA LYS A 117 -19.93 1.93 18.63
C LYS A 117 -21.34 1.82 19.24
N ASP A 118 -22.37 1.64 18.41
CA ASP A 118 -23.76 1.41 18.82
C ASP A 118 -24.07 -0.07 19.08
N GLY A 119 -23.05 -0.92 19.12
CA GLY A 119 -23.17 -2.35 19.49
C GLY A 119 -23.62 -3.26 18.35
N LYS A 120 -23.79 -2.78 17.13
CA LYS A 120 -24.19 -3.60 15.98
C LYS A 120 -23.00 -4.40 15.45
N LYS A 121 -23.13 -5.73 15.40
CA LYS A 121 -22.17 -6.61 14.74
C LYS A 121 -22.24 -6.41 13.23
N ILE A 122 -21.08 -6.34 12.59
CA ILE A 122 -20.96 -6.28 11.16
C ILE A 122 -20.07 -7.39 10.61
N MET A 123 -20.45 -7.90 9.46
CA MET A 123 -19.68 -8.83 8.65
C MET A 123 -19.95 -8.49 7.18
N VAL A 124 -18.95 -8.02 6.49
CA VAL A 124 -19.07 -7.62 5.08
C VAL A 124 -17.86 -8.10 4.29
N ARG A 125 -18.07 -8.52 3.03
CA ARG A 125 -16.99 -8.77 2.08
C ARG A 125 -16.69 -7.51 1.29
N GLY A 126 -15.42 -7.27 1.08
CA GLY A 126 -14.97 -6.13 0.30
C GLY A 126 -13.60 -6.33 -0.31
N CYS A 127 -13.15 -5.30 -0.97
CA CYS A 127 -11.79 -5.22 -1.47
C CYS A 127 -11.30 -3.77 -1.48
N ASP A 128 -9.99 -3.64 -1.45
CA ASP A 128 -9.27 -2.41 -1.71
C ASP A 128 -8.56 -2.51 -3.06
N LEU A 129 -8.77 -1.53 -3.91
CA LEU A 129 -7.97 -1.30 -5.11
C LEU A 129 -6.84 -0.34 -4.73
N LEU A 130 -5.62 -0.75 -4.99
CA LEU A 130 -4.42 -0.03 -4.56
C LEU A 130 -3.57 0.35 -5.77
N GLU A 131 -3.16 1.61 -5.84
CA GLU A 131 -2.17 2.09 -6.79
C GLU A 131 -0.93 2.55 -6.05
N PHE A 132 0.24 2.20 -6.60
CA PHE A 132 1.52 2.46 -5.97
C PHE A 132 2.42 3.31 -6.88
N ARG A 133 3.24 4.14 -6.26
CA ARG A 133 4.37 4.83 -6.87
C ARG A 133 5.57 4.75 -5.94
N HIS A 134 6.70 4.25 -6.45
CA HIS A 134 7.92 4.03 -5.66
C HIS A 134 7.66 3.19 -4.38
N GLY A 135 6.84 2.12 -4.50
CA GLY A 135 6.50 1.23 -3.38
C GLY A 135 5.55 1.83 -2.33
N LYS A 136 5.06 3.06 -2.53
CA LYS A 136 4.09 3.72 -1.64
C LYS A 136 2.72 3.84 -2.29
N ILE A 137 1.67 3.67 -1.50
CA ILE A 137 0.28 3.82 -1.94
C ILE A 137 0.01 5.30 -2.26
N ILE A 138 -0.35 5.57 -3.52
CA ILE A 138 -0.84 6.88 -3.96
C ILE A 138 -2.36 6.92 -4.04
N ARG A 139 -3.04 5.78 -4.18
CA ARG A 139 -4.49 5.68 -4.14
C ARG A 139 -4.93 4.38 -3.48
N LYS A 140 -5.87 4.47 -2.56
CA LYS A 140 -6.61 3.36 -1.96
C LYS A 140 -8.10 3.60 -2.18
N ASP A 141 -8.74 2.74 -2.94
CA ASP A 141 -10.17 2.80 -3.22
C ASP A 141 -10.86 1.55 -2.66
N SER A 142 -11.79 1.75 -1.74
CA SER A 142 -12.40 0.67 -0.95
C SER A 142 -13.82 0.39 -1.41
N TYR A 143 -14.13 -0.86 -1.62
CA TYR A 143 -15.46 -1.36 -1.96
C TYR A 143 -15.88 -2.44 -0.99
N TRP A 144 -17.16 -2.51 -0.67
CA TRP A 144 -17.71 -3.64 0.05
C TRP A 144 -19.15 -3.96 -0.39
N LYS A 145 -19.60 -5.20 -0.10
CA LYS A 145 -20.98 -5.58 -0.38
C LYS A 145 -21.93 -4.95 0.63
N ILE A 146 -23.08 -4.53 0.14
CA ILE A 146 -24.19 -4.16 1.01
C ILE A 146 -24.87 -5.43 1.48
N VAL A 147 -24.99 -5.59 2.80
CA VAL A 147 -25.69 -6.71 3.44
C VAL A 147 -27.08 -6.23 3.83
N GLU A 148 -28.09 -6.74 3.19
CA GLU A 148 -29.49 -6.41 3.50
C GLU A 148 -30.00 -7.29 4.65
N PRO A 149 -30.93 -6.77 5.47
CA PRO A 149 -31.56 -7.57 6.52
C PRO A 149 -32.32 -8.76 5.89
N THR A 150 -32.17 -9.95 6.47
CA THR A 150 -33.05 -11.08 6.15
C THR A 150 -34.48 -10.75 6.60
N LYS A 151 -35.42 -10.92 5.70
CA LYS A 151 -36.87 -10.78 6.01
C LYS A 151 -37.31 -11.85 6.98
#